data_ed1e9c3801800a5c97698ca118ddb6e6
#
_entry.id   ed1e9c3801800a5c97698ca118ddb6e6
#
_cell.length_a   1.000
_cell.length_b   1.000
_cell.length_c   1.000
_cell.angle_alpha   90.00
_cell.angle_beta   90.00
_cell.angle_gamma   90.00
#
_symmetry.space_group_name_H-M   'P 1'
#
loop_
_entity.id
_entity.type
_entity.pdbx_description
1 polymer ?
#
loop_
_entity_poly.entity_id
_entity_poly.type
_entity_poly.pdbx_seq_one_letter_code
_entity_poly.pdbx_strand_id
1 'polypeptide(L)'
;SKTAQVKTLVPADGEALAEQPYVDGVSPSVTSSVTARFKDTEASATVNGVSEDFFYVRGMTFQSGQAFDKEGVTERAQDVVIDNNTQKTFFSDGTNPVGQVILLGSVPSRIIGVIEAQKSMMGNSDSLNVYLPYSTVLSRMLGQSNVRSIIVRVKDEYPSAAAENAILNLLVQRHGAQDVFTQNSDSIRETIQQTTQTMTLLVSAIAVISLIVGGIGVMNIMLVSVTERTQEIGVRMAVGARQSDILQQFLIEAVLVCILGGILGVLLSLGIGQLIGHFAGDIFQMAYSTTSIVAAFVCSSMIGIIFGFIPARNAAQLNPVDALSRE
;
A
#
# COMPACT_ATOMS: atom_id res chain seq x y z
N SER A 1 -8.85 23.34 -20.50
CA SER A 1 -9.72 23.95 -19.48
C SER A 1 -8.84 24.70 -18.49
N LYS A 2 -8.95 26.02 -18.48
CA LYS A 2 -8.31 26.87 -17.47
C LYS A 2 -9.05 26.59 -16.16
N THR A 3 -8.47 25.80 -15.29
CA THR A 3 -8.87 25.78 -13.88
C THR A 3 -8.62 27.16 -13.31
N ALA A 4 -9.69 27.91 -13.10
CA ALA A 4 -9.60 29.21 -12.45
C ALA A 4 -9.00 28.98 -11.06
N GLN A 5 -7.87 29.62 -10.77
CA GLN A 5 -7.31 29.60 -9.42
C GLN A 5 -8.31 30.24 -8.47
N VAL A 6 -8.76 29.46 -7.51
CA VAL A 6 -9.65 29.94 -6.44
C VAL A 6 -8.83 30.85 -5.54
N LYS A 7 -9.12 32.16 -5.57
CA LYS A 7 -8.42 33.17 -4.76
C LYS A 7 -9.15 33.53 -3.45
N THR A 8 -10.22 32.82 -3.13
CA THR A 8 -11.10 33.10 -2.01
C THR A 8 -10.70 32.42 -0.72
N LEU A 9 -9.86 31.38 -0.80
CA LEU A 9 -9.42 30.62 0.36
C LEU A 9 -8.29 31.38 1.06
N VAL A 10 -8.53 31.80 2.30
CA VAL A 10 -7.61 32.62 3.10
C VAL A 10 -7.29 31.94 4.43
N PRO A 11 -6.18 32.31 5.11
CA PRO A 11 -5.84 31.73 6.40
C PRO A 11 -6.92 31.89 7.48
N ALA A 12 -7.73 32.95 7.40
CA ALA A 12 -8.86 33.14 8.32
C ALA A 12 -9.91 32.04 8.23
N ASP A 13 -10.07 31.41 7.07
CA ASP A 13 -10.94 30.22 6.91
C ASP A 13 -10.40 29.04 7.74
N GLY A 14 -9.10 28.88 7.80
CA GLY A 14 -8.46 27.87 8.67
C GLY A 14 -8.66 28.14 10.14
N GLU A 15 -8.60 29.38 10.57
CA GLU A 15 -8.89 29.76 11.96
C GLU A 15 -10.35 29.47 12.34
N ALA A 16 -11.30 29.77 11.45
CA ALA A 16 -12.69 29.44 11.64
C ALA A 16 -12.95 27.93 11.74
N LEU A 17 -12.25 27.13 10.91
CA LEU A 17 -12.31 25.67 10.97
C LEU A 17 -11.70 25.12 12.27
N ALA A 18 -10.63 25.72 12.78
CA ALA A 18 -9.98 25.29 14.00
C ALA A 18 -10.89 25.41 15.24
N GLU A 19 -11.87 26.30 15.21
CA GLU A 19 -12.85 26.50 16.30
C GLU A 19 -13.95 25.43 16.31
N GLN A 20 -14.07 24.62 15.26
CA GLN A 20 -15.14 23.63 15.14
C GLN A 20 -14.86 22.41 16.06
N PRO A 21 -15.90 21.83 16.70
CA PRO A 21 -15.71 20.74 17.67
C PRO A 21 -15.17 19.45 17.07
N TYR A 22 -15.39 19.22 15.78
CA TYR A 22 -14.94 18.01 15.07
C TYR A 22 -13.52 18.13 14.52
N VAL A 23 -12.89 19.28 14.63
CA VAL A 23 -11.54 19.53 14.09
C VAL A 23 -10.48 19.30 15.16
N ASP A 24 -9.52 18.44 14.85
CA ASP A 24 -8.38 18.14 15.72
C ASP A 24 -7.16 19.01 15.40
N GLY A 25 -6.99 19.39 14.16
CA GLY A 25 -5.93 20.28 13.72
C GLY A 25 -6.18 20.83 12.34
N VAL A 26 -5.65 21.99 12.04
CA VAL A 26 -5.80 22.70 10.77
C VAL A 26 -4.48 23.28 10.34
N SER A 27 -4.16 23.18 9.08
CA SER A 27 -3.03 23.86 8.47
C SER A 27 -3.40 24.44 7.12
N PRO A 28 -3.42 25.76 6.98
CA PRO A 28 -3.34 26.38 5.65
C PRO A 28 -2.08 25.90 4.93
N SER A 29 -2.14 25.75 3.63
CA SER A 29 -1.02 25.27 2.84
C SER A 29 -0.89 26.05 1.54
N VAL A 30 0.32 26.46 1.25
CA VAL A 30 0.69 27.11 0.00
C VAL A 30 2.05 26.59 -0.44
N THR A 31 2.27 26.45 -1.73
CA THR A 31 3.52 25.91 -2.28
C THR A 31 4.17 26.88 -3.25
N SER A 32 5.49 26.85 -3.28
CA SER A 32 6.32 27.58 -4.26
C SER A 32 7.54 26.74 -4.60
N SER A 33 7.96 26.77 -5.85
CA SER A 33 9.19 26.12 -6.29
C SER A 33 10.30 27.16 -6.32
N VAL A 34 11.41 26.85 -5.65
CA VAL A 34 12.59 27.72 -5.57
C VAL A 34 13.86 26.92 -5.81
N THR A 35 14.96 27.63 -6.08
CA THR A 35 16.29 27.04 -6.04
C THR A 35 16.86 27.19 -4.63
N ALA A 36 17.08 26.07 -3.96
CA ALA A 36 17.73 26.04 -2.64
C ALA A 36 19.23 26.02 -2.81
N ARG A 37 19.93 26.76 -1.98
CA ARG A 37 21.39 26.86 -2.01
C ARG A 37 21.97 26.78 -0.60
N PHE A 38 22.96 25.94 -0.44
CA PHE A 38 23.79 25.86 0.75
C PHE A 38 25.25 25.69 0.35
N LYS A 39 26.11 26.65 0.70
CA LYS A 39 27.49 26.71 0.24
C LYS A 39 27.58 26.60 -1.29
N ASP A 40 28.24 25.60 -1.82
CA ASP A 40 28.45 25.40 -3.26
C ASP A 40 27.40 24.51 -3.91
N THR A 41 26.43 24.01 -3.13
CA THR A 41 25.41 23.09 -3.63
C THR A 41 24.10 23.82 -3.88
N GLU A 42 23.55 23.64 -5.07
CA GLU A 42 22.25 24.16 -5.49
C GLU A 42 21.34 23.00 -5.94
N ALA A 43 20.08 23.08 -5.61
CA ALA A 43 19.07 22.13 -6.06
C ALA A 43 17.70 22.78 -6.07
N SER A 44 16.81 22.29 -6.93
CA SER A 44 15.42 22.71 -6.95
C SER A 44 14.69 22.11 -5.74
N ALA A 45 13.96 22.92 -5.02
CA ALA A 45 13.18 22.51 -3.85
C ALA A 45 11.77 23.07 -3.93
N THR A 46 10.82 22.33 -3.37
CA THR A 46 9.44 22.78 -3.15
C THR A 46 9.34 23.34 -1.76
N VAL A 47 9.01 24.63 -1.66
CA VAL A 47 8.71 25.29 -0.40
C VAL A 47 7.23 25.11 -0.08
N ASN A 48 6.95 24.55 1.09
CA ASN A 48 5.60 24.34 1.61
C ASN A 48 5.37 25.33 2.76
N GLY A 49 4.49 26.30 2.53
CA GLY A 49 4.06 27.22 3.58
C GLY A 49 2.92 26.60 4.37
N VAL A 50 3.15 26.35 5.65
CA VAL A 50 2.23 25.56 6.50
C VAL A 50 2.11 26.20 7.87
N SER A 51 1.14 25.74 8.69
CA SER A 51 1.04 26.16 10.08
C SER A 51 1.86 25.24 11.00
N GLU A 52 1.97 25.61 12.26
CA GLU A 52 2.62 24.84 13.31
C GLU A 52 1.98 23.47 13.52
N ASP A 53 0.69 23.32 13.22
CA ASP A 53 -0.06 22.07 13.36
C ASP A 53 0.12 21.10 12.19
N PHE A 54 0.74 21.53 11.11
CA PHE A 54 0.87 20.73 9.89
C PHE A 54 1.49 19.37 10.14
N PHE A 55 2.55 19.32 10.91
CA PHE A 55 3.29 18.09 11.17
C PHE A 55 2.44 17.09 11.98
N TYR A 56 1.65 17.60 12.93
CA TYR A 56 0.69 16.80 13.67
C TYR A 56 -0.48 16.34 12.76
N VAL A 57 -1.03 17.24 11.96
CA VAL A 57 -2.14 16.94 11.04
C VAL A 57 -1.77 15.85 10.05
N ARG A 58 -0.53 15.88 9.53
CA ARG A 58 0.00 14.87 8.59
C ARG A 58 0.64 13.66 9.27
N GLY A 59 0.76 13.65 10.59
CA GLY A 59 1.40 12.56 11.33
C GLY A 59 2.89 12.42 11.03
N MET A 60 3.56 13.54 10.78
CA MET A 60 5.01 13.57 10.54
C MET A 60 5.78 13.59 11.85
N THR A 61 6.87 12.83 11.91
CA THR A 61 7.77 12.78 13.05
C THR A 61 9.10 13.44 12.72
N PHE A 62 9.78 13.96 13.74
CA PHE A 62 11.07 14.64 13.59
C PHE A 62 12.22 13.70 13.87
N GLN A 63 13.19 13.66 12.96
CA GLN A 63 14.46 12.98 13.15
C GLN A 63 15.36 13.78 14.10
N SER A 64 15.38 15.10 13.96
CA SER A 64 16.11 16.02 14.81
C SER A 64 15.44 17.39 14.84
N GLY A 65 15.69 18.17 15.88
CA GLY A 65 15.10 19.49 16.02
C GLY A 65 13.60 19.46 16.33
N GLN A 66 12.92 20.54 16.01
CA GLN A 66 11.50 20.73 16.28
C GLN A 66 10.83 21.59 15.21
N ALA A 67 9.49 21.58 15.18
CA ALA A 67 8.71 22.46 14.34
C ALA A 67 8.73 23.91 14.87
N PHE A 68 8.42 24.84 13.98
CA PHE A 68 8.11 26.21 14.40
C PHE A 68 6.77 26.22 15.17
N ASP A 69 6.61 27.21 16.04
CA ASP A 69 5.42 27.40 16.87
C ASP A 69 4.45 28.43 16.25
N LYS A 70 3.34 28.68 16.94
CA LYS A 70 2.35 29.68 16.53
C LYS A 70 2.95 31.09 16.46
N GLU A 71 3.85 31.43 17.36
CA GLU A 71 4.54 32.72 17.36
C GLU A 71 5.40 32.87 16.10
N GLY A 72 6.10 31.82 15.69
CA GLY A 72 6.87 31.81 14.45
C GLY A 72 6.01 32.07 13.21
N VAL A 73 4.80 31.52 13.19
CA VAL A 73 3.83 31.81 12.11
C VAL A 73 3.35 33.27 12.17
N THR A 74 3.03 33.77 13.35
CA THR A 74 2.53 35.14 13.53
C THR A 74 3.60 36.18 13.17
N GLU A 75 4.84 35.94 13.53
CA GLU A 75 5.98 36.84 13.30
C GLU A 75 6.61 36.69 11.90
N ARG A 76 6.11 35.81 11.09
CA ARG A 76 6.67 35.49 9.76
C ARG A 76 8.13 35.07 9.83
N ALA A 77 8.43 34.16 10.76
CA ALA A 77 9.77 33.67 11.01
C ALA A 77 10.37 33.01 9.77
N GLN A 78 11.66 33.19 9.59
CA GLN A 78 12.44 32.50 8.54
C GLN A 78 13.06 31.22 9.07
N ASP A 79 12.27 30.44 9.77
CA ASP A 79 12.62 29.14 10.31
C ASP A 79 12.10 28.05 9.34
N VAL A 80 12.98 27.13 8.97
CA VAL A 80 12.65 26.08 7.98
C VAL A 80 12.85 24.71 8.60
N VAL A 81 11.90 23.81 8.30
CA VAL A 81 12.02 22.38 8.56
C VAL A 81 12.30 21.70 7.22
N ILE A 82 13.32 20.87 7.16
CA ILE A 82 13.71 20.18 5.93
C ILE A 82 13.34 18.70 6.02
N ASP A 83 13.14 18.08 4.85
CA ASP A 83 12.93 16.63 4.76
C ASP A 83 14.28 15.89 4.69
N ASN A 84 14.20 14.55 4.74
CA ASN A 84 15.38 13.71 4.71
C ASN A 84 16.14 13.81 3.36
N ASN A 85 15.43 14.00 2.25
CA ASN A 85 16.07 14.16 0.94
C ASN A 85 16.88 15.45 0.86
N THR A 86 16.37 16.53 1.42
CA THR A 86 17.08 17.80 1.52
C THR A 86 18.34 17.67 2.38
N GLN A 87 18.24 16.97 3.51
CA GLN A 87 19.39 16.68 4.36
C GLN A 87 20.47 15.90 3.60
N LYS A 88 20.11 14.87 2.87
CA LYS A 88 21.05 14.06 2.07
C LYS A 88 21.71 14.87 0.98
N THR A 89 20.99 15.81 0.37
CA THR A 89 21.48 16.61 -0.74
C THR A 89 22.49 17.67 -0.27
N PHE A 90 22.17 18.40 0.79
CA PHE A 90 22.99 19.55 1.24
C PHE A 90 23.93 19.22 2.40
N PHE A 91 23.69 18.18 3.16
CA PHE A 91 24.43 17.80 4.36
C PHE A 91 24.97 16.37 4.28
N SER A 92 25.43 15.97 3.10
CA SER A 92 25.98 14.63 2.86
C SER A 92 27.30 14.36 3.58
N ASP A 93 27.97 15.41 4.04
CA ASP A 93 29.22 15.33 4.82
C ASP A 93 29.02 14.98 6.29
N GLY A 94 27.77 14.78 6.74
CA GLY A 94 27.44 14.47 8.12
C GLY A 94 27.30 15.67 9.04
N THR A 95 27.40 16.88 8.52
CA THR A 95 27.16 18.12 9.29
C THR A 95 25.73 18.12 9.84
N ASN A 96 25.56 18.52 11.11
CA ASN A 96 24.24 18.70 11.69
C ASN A 96 23.51 19.85 11.01
N PRO A 97 22.38 19.59 10.32
CA PRO A 97 21.67 20.65 9.61
C PRO A 97 20.99 21.64 10.54
N VAL A 98 20.60 21.26 11.74
CA VAL A 98 19.91 22.13 12.67
C VAL A 98 20.84 23.29 13.10
N GLY A 99 20.36 24.52 12.94
CA GLY A 99 21.11 25.74 13.20
C GLY A 99 21.83 26.32 11.98
N GLN A 100 21.93 25.59 10.90
CA GLN A 100 22.49 26.09 9.64
C GLN A 100 21.50 26.95 8.87
N VAL A 101 22.00 27.89 8.08
CA VAL A 101 21.18 28.76 7.24
C VAL A 101 21.25 28.28 5.80
N ILE A 102 20.09 28.04 5.21
CA ILE A 102 19.94 27.67 3.81
C ILE A 102 19.23 28.82 3.06
N LEU A 103 19.69 29.09 1.85
CA LEU A 103 19.06 30.11 1.01
C LEU A 103 17.97 29.46 0.15
N LEU A 104 16.73 29.87 0.36
CA LEU A 104 15.55 29.41 -0.40
C LEU A 104 15.11 30.52 -1.34
N GLY A 105 15.52 30.43 -2.62
CA GLY A 105 15.41 31.54 -3.54
C GLY A 105 16.23 32.71 -3.02
N SER A 106 15.59 33.82 -2.70
CA SER A 106 16.23 34.99 -2.10
C SER A 106 16.05 35.10 -0.57
N VAL A 107 15.42 34.13 0.05
CA VAL A 107 15.07 34.15 1.49
C VAL A 107 16.03 33.28 2.28
N PRO A 108 16.92 33.88 3.11
CA PRO A 108 17.74 33.09 4.02
C PRO A 108 16.85 32.50 5.13
N SER A 109 16.99 31.22 5.37
CA SER A 109 16.16 30.51 6.33
C SER A 109 17.01 29.63 7.24
N ARG A 110 16.74 29.70 8.53
CA ARG A 110 17.44 28.89 9.52
C ARG A 110 16.77 27.53 9.67
N ILE A 111 17.54 26.47 9.55
CA ILE A 111 17.03 25.10 9.74
C ILE A 111 16.84 24.84 11.24
N ILE A 112 15.60 24.54 11.64
CA ILE A 112 15.24 24.25 13.02
C ILE A 112 14.88 22.79 13.28
N GLY A 113 14.63 22.02 12.24
CA GLY A 113 14.27 20.62 12.36
C GLY A 113 14.41 19.86 11.06
N VAL A 114 14.51 18.54 11.20
CA VAL A 114 14.53 17.58 10.09
C VAL A 114 13.46 16.54 10.38
N ILE A 115 12.55 16.33 9.43
CA ILE A 115 11.53 15.29 9.52
C ILE A 115 12.09 13.93 9.09
N GLU A 116 11.53 12.86 9.65
CA GLU A 116 11.85 11.51 9.23
C GLU A 116 11.40 11.26 7.79
N ALA A 117 12.09 10.31 7.13
CA ALA A 117 11.72 9.89 5.78
C ALA A 117 10.28 9.37 5.75
N GLN A 118 9.50 9.90 4.82
CA GLN A 118 8.11 9.48 4.60
C GLN A 118 8.10 8.23 3.73
N LYS A 119 7.38 7.20 4.19
CA LYS A 119 7.09 6.02 3.37
C LYS A 119 5.96 6.35 2.39
N SER A 120 6.28 6.42 1.12
CA SER A 120 5.29 6.61 0.07
C SER A 120 4.88 5.26 -0.52
N MET A 121 3.59 5.07 -0.80
CA MET A 121 3.08 3.90 -1.55
C MET A 121 3.58 3.89 -3.00
N MET A 122 4.02 5.04 -3.51
CA MET A 122 4.53 5.21 -4.88
C MET A 122 6.05 5.07 -5.00
N GLY A 123 6.73 4.60 -3.95
CA GLY A 123 8.19 4.55 -3.88
C GLY A 123 8.81 5.81 -3.30
N ASN A 124 10.13 5.84 -3.22
CA ASN A 124 10.84 7.00 -2.71
C ASN A 124 10.88 8.11 -3.77
N SER A 125 10.38 9.29 -3.42
CA SER A 125 10.53 10.49 -4.24
C SER A 125 11.88 11.13 -3.92
N ASP A 126 12.61 11.55 -4.96
CA ASP A 126 13.83 12.33 -4.82
C ASP A 126 13.56 13.84 -4.69
N SER A 127 12.30 14.24 -4.61
CA SER A 127 11.90 15.63 -4.45
C SER A 127 12.36 16.21 -3.13
N LEU A 128 12.91 17.42 -3.18
CA LEU A 128 13.30 18.16 -1.99
C LEU A 128 12.12 18.99 -1.50
N ASN A 129 11.69 18.75 -0.26
CA ASN A 129 10.61 19.48 0.37
C ASN A 129 11.11 20.19 1.62
N VAL A 130 10.81 21.46 1.71
CA VAL A 130 11.10 22.29 2.88
C VAL A 130 9.81 22.94 3.36
N TYR A 131 9.72 23.21 4.65
CA TYR A 131 8.51 23.68 5.31
C TYR A 131 8.81 24.97 6.08
N LEU A 132 8.12 26.03 5.70
CA LEU A 132 8.19 27.32 6.38
C LEU A 132 6.80 27.70 6.89
N PRO A 133 6.70 28.69 7.82
CA PRO A 133 5.41 29.27 8.16
C PRO A 133 4.71 29.80 6.89
N TYR A 134 3.42 29.50 6.73
CA TYR A 134 2.67 29.96 5.55
C TYR A 134 2.69 31.48 5.42
N SER A 135 2.70 32.21 6.53
CA SER A 135 2.78 33.66 6.55
C SER A 135 4.08 34.19 5.94
N THR A 136 5.19 33.50 6.18
CA THR A 136 6.48 33.84 5.57
C THR A 136 6.48 33.62 4.06
N VAL A 137 5.94 32.49 3.62
CA VAL A 137 5.85 32.14 2.19
C VAL A 137 4.91 33.10 1.45
N LEU A 138 3.75 33.41 2.02
CA LEU A 138 2.79 34.35 1.43
C LEU A 138 3.37 35.76 1.29
N SER A 139 4.04 36.26 2.30
CA SER A 139 4.53 37.64 2.32
C SER A 139 5.86 37.84 1.60
N ARG A 140 6.82 36.89 1.75
CA ARG A 140 8.18 37.07 1.24
C ARG A 140 8.47 36.39 -0.08
N MET A 141 7.72 35.34 -0.43
CA MET A 141 7.94 34.56 -1.65
C MET A 141 6.89 34.80 -2.71
N LEU A 142 5.60 34.87 -2.34
CA LEU A 142 4.48 34.93 -3.28
C LEU A 142 3.82 36.29 -3.34
N GLY A 143 3.90 37.10 -2.29
CA GLY A 143 3.27 38.44 -2.26
C GLY A 143 1.74 38.38 -2.39
N GLN A 144 1.09 37.39 -1.82
CA GLN A 144 -0.35 37.17 -1.87
C GLN A 144 -0.93 36.89 -0.49
N SER A 145 -2.25 36.96 -0.33
CA SER A 145 -2.95 36.73 0.94
C SER A 145 -3.80 35.46 0.95
N ASN A 146 -3.99 34.84 -0.21
CA ASN A 146 -4.77 33.60 -0.34
C ASN A 146 -3.87 32.37 -0.29
N VAL A 147 -4.38 31.29 0.28
CA VAL A 147 -3.71 29.98 0.32
C VAL A 147 -4.29 29.07 -0.76
N ARG A 148 -3.54 28.05 -1.13
CA ARG A 148 -3.93 27.07 -2.13
C ARG A 148 -4.90 26.03 -1.59
N SER A 149 -4.66 25.57 -0.37
CA SER A 149 -5.46 24.56 0.29
C SER A 149 -5.44 24.74 1.80
N ILE A 150 -6.40 24.12 2.46
CA ILE A 150 -6.41 24.00 3.92
C ILE A 150 -6.54 22.52 4.23
N ILE A 151 -5.62 22.00 5.02
CA ILE A 151 -5.59 20.62 5.45
C ILE A 151 -6.21 20.55 6.84
N VAL A 152 -7.22 19.71 6.99
CA VAL A 152 -7.97 19.55 8.23
C VAL A 152 -7.85 18.11 8.71
N ARG A 153 -7.47 17.92 9.96
CA ARG A 153 -7.54 16.65 10.65
C ARG A 153 -8.82 16.61 11.47
N VAL A 154 -9.65 15.60 11.20
CA VAL A 154 -10.91 15.38 11.89
C VAL A 154 -10.65 14.48 13.10
N LYS A 155 -11.31 14.77 14.23
CA LYS A 155 -11.26 13.91 15.42
C LYS A 155 -11.84 12.53 15.11
N ASP A 156 -11.26 11.50 15.69
CA ASP A 156 -11.66 10.10 15.46
C ASP A 156 -13.12 9.82 15.89
N GLU A 157 -13.66 10.61 16.81
CA GLU A 157 -15.04 10.49 17.31
C GLU A 157 -16.11 10.84 16.27
N TYR A 158 -15.73 11.58 15.21
CA TYR A 158 -16.65 12.08 14.22
C TYR A 158 -16.49 11.33 12.89
N PRO A 159 -17.59 10.98 12.20
CA PRO A 159 -17.52 10.43 10.85
C PRO A 159 -16.89 11.43 9.88
N SER A 160 -15.92 10.98 9.10
CA SER A 160 -15.19 11.87 8.17
C SER A 160 -16.09 12.48 7.10
N ALA A 161 -17.09 11.74 6.61
CA ALA A 161 -18.06 12.25 5.62
C ALA A 161 -18.93 13.36 6.19
N ALA A 162 -19.39 13.23 7.42
CA ALA A 162 -20.18 14.26 8.10
C ALA A 162 -19.36 15.52 8.36
N ALA A 163 -18.09 15.35 8.79
CA ALA A 163 -17.17 16.45 8.99
C ALA A 163 -16.84 17.16 7.67
N GLU A 164 -16.66 16.43 6.60
CA GLU A 164 -16.46 16.98 5.25
C GLU A 164 -17.60 17.87 4.80
N ASN A 165 -18.85 17.42 4.98
CA ASN A 165 -20.04 18.20 4.67
C ASN A 165 -20.13 19.46 5.56
N ALA A 166 -19.82 19.35 6.84
CA ALA A 166 -19.82 20.47 7.76
C ALA A 166 -18.77 21.52 7.39
N ILE A 167 -17.58 21.09 7.00
CA ILE A 167 -16.50 21.96 6.52
C ILE A 167 -16.93 22.69 5.24
N LEU A 168 -17.49 21.95 4.29
CA LEU A 168 -17.96 22.54 3.03
C LEU A 168 -19.06 23.57 3.27
N ASN A 169 -20.02 23.27 4.12
CA ASN A 169 -21.11 24.20 4.49
C ASN A 169 -20.56 25.47 5.16
N LEU A 170 -19.59 25.34 6.05
CA LEU A 170 -18.96 26.48 6.70
C LEU A 170 -18.27 27.40 5.69
N LEU A 171 -17.53 26.82 4.76
CA LEU A 171 -16.82 27.58 3.73
C LEU A 171 -17.77 28.22 2.72
N VAL A 172 -18.85 27.54 2.33
CA VAL A 172 -19.90 28.12 1.48
C VAL A 172 -20.56 29.30 2.19
N GLN A 173 -20.85 29.18 3.48
CA GLN A 173 -21.44 30.24 4.28
C GLN A 173 -20.50 31.45 4.40
N ARG A 174 -19.20 31.22 4.56
CA ARG A 174 -18.20 32.30 4.65
C ARG A 174 -17.92 32.96 3.30
N HIS A 175 -17.91 32.21 2.21
CA HIS A 175 -17.60 32.72 0.87
C HIS A 175 -18.83 33.18 0.10
N GLY A 176 -20.02 32.80 0.52
CA GLY A 176 -21.28 33.10 -0.16
C GLY A 176 -21.58 32.22 -1.37
N ALA A 177 -20.66 31.34 -1.76
CA ALA A 177 -20.82 30.41 -2.87
C ALA A 177 -19.91 29.20 -2.69
N GLN A 178 -20.22 28.11 -3.36
CA GLN A 178 -19.37 26.91 -3.39
C GLN A 178 -18.24 27.13 -4.41
N ASP A 179 -17.12 27.63 -3.94
CA ASP A 179 -15.94 27.94 -4.73
C ASP A 179 -14.73 27.08 -4.36
N VAL A 180 -14.89 26.12 -3.46
CA VAL A 180 -13.86 25.20 -3.01
C VAL A 180 -14.29 23.75 -3.19
N PHE A 181 -13.33 22.87 -3.36
CA PHE A 181 -13.55 21.42 -3.43
C PHE A 181 -12.94 20.77 -2.20
N THR A 182 -13.62 19.74 -1.72
CA THR A 182 -13.13 18.91 -0.63
C THR A 182 -12.61 17.59 -1.17
N GLN A 183 -11.53 17.10 -0.55
CA GLN A 183 -10.96 15.79 -0.83
C GLN A 183 -10.80 15.06 0.50
N ASN A 184 -11.51 13.94 0.63
CA ASN A 184 -11.49 13.14 1.84
C ASN A 184 -10.51 11.97 1.67
N SER A 185 -9.49 11.90 2.53
CA SER A 185 -8.50 10.82 2.50
C SER A 185 -9.14 9.44 2.76
N ASP A 186 -10.21 9.37 3.56
CA ASP A 186 -10.92 8.11 3.80
C ASP A 186 -11.61 7.60 2.53
N SER A 187 -12.19 8.49 1.72
CA SER A 187 -12.77 8.13 0.42
C SER A 187 -11.73 7.58 -0.54
N ILE A 188 -10.53 8.17 -0.56
CA ILE A 188 -9.40 7.67 -1.36
C ILE A 188 -8.99 6.30 -0.86
N ARG A 189 -8.89 6.12 0.45
CA ARG A 189 -8.53 4.86 1.08
C ARG A 189 -9.56 3.77 0.77
N GLU A 190 -10.85 4.08 0.84
CA GLU A 190 -11.93 3.16 0.46
C GLU A 190 -11.83 2.75 -1.01
N THR A 191 -11.55 3.70 -1.92
CA THR A 191 -11.38 3.41 -3.35
C THR A 191 -10.18 2.48 -3.57
N ILE A 192 -9.07 2.72 -2.89
CA ILE A 192 -7.88 1.86 -2.95
C ILE A 192 -8.21 0.46 -2.42
N GLN A 193 -8.94 0.36 -1.30
CA GLN A 193 -9.36 -0.93 -0.75
C GLN A 193 -10.27 -1.69 -1.71
N GLN A 194 -11.25 -1.03 -2.32
CA GLN A 194 -12.14 -1.65 -3.30
C GLN A 194 -11.38 -2.13 -4.54
N THR A 195 -10.44 -1.34 -5.03
CA THR A 195 -9.57 -1.72 -6.15
C THR A 195 -8.71 -2.93 -5.77
N THR A 196 -8.13 -2.94 -4.59
CA THR A 196 -7.33 -4.06 -4.08
C THR A 196 -8.18 -5.32 -3.94
N GLN A 197 -9.41 -5.20 -3.39
CA GLN A 197 -10.33 -6.34 -3.29
C GLN A 197 -10.72 -6.89 -4.65
N THR A 198 -10.98 -6.03 -5.63
CA THR A 198 -11.30 -6.43 -7.01
C THR A 198 -10.12 -7.17 -7.64
N MET A 199 -8.90 -6.66 -7.49
CA MET A 199 -7.69 -7.32 -7.98
C MET A 199 -7.46 -8.66 -7.31
N THR A 200 -7.66 -8.74 -5.99
CA THR A 200 -7.56 -9.99 -5.23
C THR A 200 -8.58 -11.00 -5.71
N LEU A 201 -9.81 -10.58 -5.98
CA LEU A 201 -10.86 -11.45 -6.51
C LEU A 201 -10.49 -12.01 -7.89
N LEU A 202 -9.99 -11.16 -8.80
CA LEU A 202 -9.55 -11.58 -10.13
C LEU A 202 -8.40 -12.59 -10.07
N VAL A 203 -7.37 -12.29 -9.26
CA VAL A 203 -6.22 -13.19 -9.08
C VAL A 203 -6.66 -14.51 -8.46
N SER A 204 -7.56 -14.46 -7.46
CA SER A 204 -8.12 -15.66 -6.82
C SER A 204 -8.93 -16.50 -7.81
N ALA A 205 -9.71 -15.88 -8.68
CA ALA A 205 -10.45 -16.57 -9.73
C ALA A 205 -9.52 -17.29 -10.70
N ILE A 206 -8.44 -16.63 -11.13
CA ILE A 206 -7.40 -17.23 -11.97
C ILE A 206 -6.76 -18.41 -11.26
N ALA A 207 -6.44 -18.26 -9.96
CA ALA A 207 -5.85 -19.31 -9.16
C ALA A 207 -6.78 -20.52 -9.03
N VAL A 208 -8.08 -20.31 -8.80
CA VAL A 208 -9.08 -21.38 -8.71
C VAL A 208 -9.19 -22.12 -10.05
N ILE A 209 -9.25 -21.41 -11.16
CA ILE A 209 -9.29 -22.02 -12.50
C ILE A 209 -8.02 -22.85 -12.73
N SER A 210 -6.86 -22.33 -12.35
CA SER A 210 -5.58 -23.04 -12.48
C SER A 210 -5.55 -24.31 -11.63
N LEU A 211 -6.10 -24.26 -10.41
CA LEU A 211 -6.23 -25.42 -9.54
C LEU A 211 -7.17 -26.49 -10.12
N ILE A 212 -8.29 -26.07 -10.71
CA ILE A 212 -9.23 -26.99 -11.35
C ILE A 212 -8.56 -27.67 -12.55
N VAL A 213 -7.86 -26.92 -13.38
CA VAL A 213 -7.13 -27.47 -14.53
C VAL A 213 -6.05 -28.45 -14.06
N GLY A 214 -5.29 -28.08 -13.06
CA GLY A 214 -4.28 -28.96 -12.45
C GLY A 214 -4.90 -30.21 -11.82
N GLY A 215 -6.04 -30.08 -11.16
CA GLY A 215 -6.81 -31.17 -10.58
C GLY A 215 -7.30 -32.16 -11.64
N ILE A 216 -7.82 -31.67 -12.76
CA ILE A 216 -8.22 -32.50 -13.88
C ILE A 216 -7.01 -33.25 -14.47
N GLY A 217 -5.85 -32.59 -14.53
CA GLY A 217 -4.60 -33.23 -14.94
C GLY A 217 -4.20 -34.37 -14.01
N VAL A 218 -4.28 -34.16 -12.71
CA VAL A 218 -4.03 -35.20 -11.69
C VAL A 218 -5.03 -36.34 -11.83
N MET A 219 -6.31 -36.04 -11.99
CA MET A 219 -7.35 -37.06 -12.20
C MET A 219 -7.05 -37.92 -13.43
N ASN A 220 -6.69 -37.32 -14.55
CA ASN A 220 -6.36 -38.05 -15.78
C ASN A 220 -5.14 -38.96 -15.61
N ILE A 221 -4.08 -38.46 -14.95
CA ILE A 221 -2.87 -39.23 -14.66
C ILE A 221 -3.21 -40.41 -13.75
N MET A 222 -4.01 -40.18 -12.72
CA MET A 222 -4.40 -41.24 -11.78
C MET A 222 -5.31 -42.30 -12.43
N LEU A 223 -6.22 -41.87 -13.31
CA LEU A 223 -7.07 -42.82 -14.09
C LEU A 223 -6.20 -43.72 -14.98
N VAL A 224 -5.21 -43.15 -15.65
CA VAL A 224 -4.25 -43.94 -16.45
C VAL A 224 -3.45 -44.89 -15.59
N SER A 225 -2.98 -44.41 -14.43
CA SER A 225 -2.24 -45.23 -13.45
C SER A 225 -3.07 -46.40 -12.95
N VAL A 226 -4.34 -46.18 -12.65
CA VAL A 226 -5.28 -47.28 -12.24
C VAL A 226 -5.45 -48.28 -13.35
N THR A 227 -5.61 -47.83 -14.59
CA THR A 227 -5.77 -48.68 -15.76
C THR A 227 -4.52 -49.57 -15.97
N GLU A 228 -3.33 -48.98 -15.91
CA GLU A 228 -2.06 -49.72 -16.03
C GLU A 228 -1.80 -50.72 -14.92
N ARG A 229 -2.29 -50.41 -13.70
CA ARG A 229 -2.11 -51.27 -12.52
C ARG A 229 -3.28 -52.16 -12.20
N THR A 230 -4.16 -52.38 -13.17
CA THR A 230 -5.39 -53.18 -12.96
C THR A 230 -5.11 -54.60 -12.46
N GLN A 231 -4.09 -55.30 -13.03
CA GLN A 231 -3.70 -56.62 -12.56
C GLN A 231 -3.15 -56.61 -11.16
N GLU A 232 -2.32 -55.67 -10.80
CA GLU A 232 -1.77 -55.52 -9.45
C GLU A 232 -2.88 -55.31 -8.41
N ILE A 233 -3.86 -54.47 -8.70
CA ILE A 233 -5.04 -54.23 -7.89
C ILE A 233 -5.85 -55.50 -7.73
N GLY A 234 -6.07 -56.21 -8.82
CA GLY A 234 -6.78 -57.50 -8.83
C GLY A 234 -6.14 -58.55 -7.95
N VAL A 235 -4.80 -58.67 -8.03
CA VAL A 235 -4.05 -59.62 -7.17
C VAL A 235 -4.20 -59.23 -5.68
N ARG A 236 -4.11 -57.96 -5.34
CA ARG A 236 -4.31 -57.52 -3.95
C ARG A 236 -5.70 -57.83 -3.44
N MET A 237 -6.73 -57.59 -4.25
CA MET A 237 -8.11 -57.91 -3.88
C MET A 237 -8.35 -59.39 -3.78
N ALA A 238 -7.74 -60.20 -4.63
CA ALA A 238 -7.84 -61.67 -4.55
C ALA A 238 -7.20 -62.28 -3.31
N VAL A 239 -6.18 -61.63 -2.73
CA VAL A 239 -5.47 -62.04 -1.53
C VAL A 239 -6.18 -61.50 -0.26
N GLY A 240 -7.26 -60.72 -0.40
CA GLY A 240 -8.10 -60.28 0.72
C GLY A 240 -8.04 -58.82 1.07
N ALA A 241 -7.46 -57.94 0.20
CA ALA A 241 -7.50 -56.52 0.39
C ALA A 241 -8.93 -55.98 0.31
N ARG A 242 -9.27 -55.08 1.22
CA ARG A 242 -10.59 -54.43 1.27
C ARG A 242 -10.68 -53.34 0.23
N GLN A 243 -11.88 -53.04 -0.25
CA GLN A 243 -12.10 -51.90 -1.12
C GLN A 243 -11.64 -50.58 -0.48
N SER A 244 -11.85 -50.43 0.85
CA SER A 244 -11.40 -49.24 1.59
C SER A 244 -9.88 -49.12 1.62
N ASP A 245 -9.14 -50.22 1.64
CA ASP A 245 -7.67 -50.19 1.65
C ASP A 245 -7.12 -49.64 0.30
N ILE A 246 -7.72 -50.07 -0.79
CA ILE A 246 -7.35 -49.61 -2.15
C ILE A 246 -7.76 -48.18 -2.36
N LEU A 247 -8.97 -47.80 -1.92
CA LEU A 247 -9.44 -46.40 -1.98
C LEU A 247 -8.49 -45.48 -1.24
N GLN A 248 -8.11 -45.83 0.00
CA GLN A 248 -7.18 -45.05 0.82
C GLN A 248 -5.79 -44.95 0.16
N GLN A 249 -5.29 -46.02 -0.41
CA GLN A 249 -3.98 -46.03 -1.06
C GLN A 249 -3.93 -45.08 -2.23
N PHE A 250 -4.88 -45.13 -3.16
CA PHE A 250 -4.90 -44.25 -4.32
C PHE A 250 -5.21 -42.80 -3.94
N LEU A 251 -6.05 -42.61 -2.93
CA LEU A 251 -6.37 -41.28 -2.43
C LEU A 251 -5.14 -40.60 -1.79
N ILE A 252 -4.39 -41.34 -0.97
CA ILE A 252 -3.14 -40.85 -0.38
C ILE A 252 -2.10 -40.54 -1.46
N GLU A 253 -1.98 -41.40 -2.45
CA GLU A 253 -1.07 -41.18 -3.58
C GLU A 253 -1.40 -39.90 -4.35
N ALA A 254 -2.67 -39.63 -4.61
CA ALA A 254 -3.14 -38.40 -5.24
C ALA A 254 -2.85 -37.18 -4.37
N VAL A 255 -3.10 -37.24 -3.08
CA VAL A 255 -2.83 -36.16 -2.12
C VAL A 255 -1.34 -35.85 -2.04
N LEU A 256 -0.50 -36.90 -1.99
CA LEU A 256 0.96 -36.72 -1.96
C LEU A 256 1.50 -36.04 -3.23
N VAL A 257 0.99 -36.43 -4.39
CA VAL A 257 1.33 -35.77 -5.67
C VAL A 257 0.93 -34.30 -5.65
N CYS A 258 -0.26 -33.99 -5.14
CA CYS A 258 -0.74 -32.61 -5.04
C CYS A 258 0.04 -31.79 -4.02
N ILE A 259 0.46 -32.37 -2.89
CA ILE A 259 1.31 -31.69 -1.90
C ILE A 259 2.70 -31.40 -2.49
N LEU A 260 3.29 -32.35 -3.19
CA LEU A 260 4.56 -32.14 -3.91
C LEU A 260 4.45 -31.03 -4.93
N GLY A 261 3.38 -31.04 -5.72
CA GLY A 261 3.08 -29.96 -6.67
C GLY A 261 2.89 -28.61 -5.97
N GLY A 262 2.24 -28.61 -4.82
CA GLY A 262 2.07 -27.43 -3.99
C GLY A 262 3.39 -26.86 -3.46
N ILE A 263 4.28 -27.72 -2.99
CA ILE A 263 5.65 -27.34 -2.56
C ILE A 263 6.42 -26.71 -3.71
N LEU A 264 6.42 -27.37 -4.87
CA LEU A 264 7.09 -26.85 -6.06
C LEU A 264 6.49 -25.52 -6.52
N GLY A 265 5.17 -25.39 -6.49
CA GLY A 265 4.47 -24.15 -6.84
C GLY A 265 4.82 -23.00 -5.90
N VAL A 266 4.87 -23.23 -4.59
CA VAL A 266 5.28 -22.25 -3.60
C VAL A 266 6.74 -21.84 -3.79
N LEU A 267 7.64 -22.78 -3.98
CA LEU A 267 9.06 -22.50 -4.23
C LEU A 267 9.26 -21.70 -5.52
N LEU A 268 8.55 -22.05 -6.58
CA LEU A 268 8.57 -21.31 -7.85
C LEU A 268 8.06 -19.88 -7.67
N SER A 269 6.96 -19.71 -6.94
CA SER A 269 6.39 -18.40 -6.62
C SER A 269 7.36 -17.53 -5.84
N LEU A 270 8.00 -18.08 -4.82
CA LEU A 270 9.03 -17.38 -4.03
C LEU A 270 10.23 -17.00 -4.88
N GLY A 271 10.68 -17.90 -5.75
CA GLY A 271 11.80 -17.65 -6.67
C GLY A 271 11.51 -16.54 -7.67
N ILE A 272 10.33 -16.56 -8.28
CA ILE A 272 9.87 -15.50 -9.20
C ILE A 272 9.72 -14.18 -8.46
N GLY A 273 9.18 -14.19 -7.23
CA GLY A 273 9.04 -13.00 -6.40
C GLY A 273 10.37 -12.34 -6.09
N GLN A 274 11.39 -13.12 -5.72
CA GLN A 274 12.73 -12.60 -5.50
C GLN A 274 13.38 -12.07 -6.77
N LEU A 275 13.18 -12.75 -7.89
CA LEU A 275 13.72 -12.32 -9.18
C LEU A 275 13.13 -10.97 -9.60
N ILE A 276 11.81 -10.81 -9.48
CA ILE A 276 11.13 -9.55 -9.78
C ILE A 276 11.61 -8.45 -8.83
N GLY A 277 11.76 -8.73 -7.55
CA GLY A 277 12.27 -7.79 -6.56
C GLY A 277 13.69 -7.32 -6.86
N HIS A 278 14.54 -8.21 -7.40
CA HIS A 278 15.90 -7.86 -7.77
C HIS A 278 15.96 -6.97 -9.02
N PHE A 279 15.15 -7.25 -10.04
CA PHE A 279 15.14 -6.49 -11.30
C PHE A 279 14.29 -5.23 -11.27
N ALA A 280 13.17 -5.24 -10.55
CA ALA A 280 12.26 -4.11 -10.46
C ALA A 280 12.63 -3.11 -9.34
N GLY A 281 13.56 -3.43 -8.46
CA GLY A 281 13.99 -2.58 -7.35
C GLY A 281 12.87 -2.27 -6.37
N ASP A 282 12.82 -1.01 -5.89
CA ASP A 282 11.85 -0.57 -4.88
C ASP A 282 10.41 -0.44 -5.39
N ILE A 283 10.18 -0.58 -6.71
CA ILE A 283 8.85 -0.42 -7.33
C ILE A 283 7.94 -1.61 -7.01
N PHE A 284 8.50 -2.82 -6.91
CA PHE A 284 7.79 -4.04 -6.60
C PHE A 284 8.41 -4.74 -5.40
N GLN A 285 7.82 -4.55 -4.22
CA GLN A 285 8.13 -5.37 -3.05
C GLN A 285 7.04 -6.42 -2.91
N MET A 286 7.42 -7.70 -3.04
CA MET A 286 6.50 -8.78 -2.78
C MET A 286 6.44 -9.05 -1.27
N ALA A 287 5.25 -8.86 -0.70
CA ALA A 287 4.97 -9.26 0.66
C ALA A 287 4.57 -10.74 0.68
N TYR A 288 5.31 -11.54 1.42
CA TYR A 288 4.99 -12.95 1.61
C TYR A 288 4.06 -13.12 2.80
N SER A 289 2.91 -13.78 2.57
CA SER A 289 1.92 -14.05 3.60
C SER A 289 2.00 -15.54 4.00
N THR A 290 2.26 -15.81 5.27
CA THR A 290 2.20 -17.16 5.83
C THR A 290 0.80 -17.75 5.65
N THR A 291 -0.25 -16.94 5.78
CA THR A 291 -1.64 -17.35 5.56
C THR A 291 -1.85 -17.84 4.12
N SER A 292 -1.32 -17.15 3.13
CA SER A 292 -1.41 -17.55 1.72
C SER A 292 -0.69 -18.87 1.45
N ILE A 293 0.48 -19.08 2.04
CA ILE A 293 1.25 -20.32 1.91
C ILE A 293 0.47 -21.49 2.52
N VAL A 294 -0.07 -21.33 3.72
CA VAL A 294 -0.91 -22.34 4.38
C VAL A 294 -2.15 -22.63 3.56
N ALA A 295 -2.83 -21.59 3.04
CA ALA A 295 -3.98 -21.75 2.17
C ALA A 295 -3.64 -22.53 0.89
N ALA A 296 -2.47 -22.29 0.29
CA ALA A 296 -2.00 -23.02 -0.88
C ALA A 296 -1.85 -24.52 -0.59
N PHE A 297 -1.27 -24.90 0.55
CA PHE A 297 -1.14 -26.31 0.95
C PHE A 297 -2.50 -26.96 1.24
N VAL A 298 -3.39 -26.26 1.92
CA VAL A 298 -4.75 -26.75 2.20
C VAL A 298 -5.52 -26.94 0.89
N CYS A 299 -5.48 -25.97 -0.02
CA CYS A 299 -6.14 -26.09 -1.32
C CYS A 299 -5.55 -27.22 -2.18
N SER A 300 -4.22 -27.38 -2.20
CA SER A 300 -3.57 -28.48 -2.92
C SER A 300 -4.00 -29.84 -2.38
N SER A 301 -4.10 -30.00 -1.05
CA SER A 301 -4.57 -31.22 -0.40
C SER A 301 -6.03 -31.50 -0.75
N MET A 302 -6.89 -30.49 -0.72
CA MET A 302 -8.31 -30.61 -1.08
C MET A 302 -8.50 -31.00 -2.56
N ILE A 303 -7.74 -30.44 -3.45
CA ILE A 303 -7.73 -30.80 -4.87
C ILE A 303 -7.31 -32.25 -5.05
N GLY A 304 -6.28 -32.70 -4.31
CA GLY A 304 -5.86 -34.09 -4.30
C GLY A 304 -6.97 -35.04 -3.86
N ILE A 305 -7.73 -34.69 -2.82
CA ILE A 305 -8.86 -35.47 -2.34
C ILE A 305 -10.00 -35.47 -3.36
N ILE A 306 -10.41 -34.31 -3.84
CA ILE A 306 -11.56 -34.17 -4.74
C ILE A 306 -11.31 -34.88 -6.08
N PHE A 307 -10.22 -34.56 -6.74
CA PHE A 307 -9.92 -35.10 -8.07
C PHE A 307 -9.26 -36.48 -8.03
N GLY A 308 -8.68 -36.88 -6.91
CA GLY A 308 -8.17 -38.22 -6.67
C GLY A 308 -9.25 -39.23 -6.27
N PHE A 309 -10.41 -38.76 -5.82
CA PHE A 309 -11.48 -39.66 -5.34
C PHE A 309 -12.04 -40.54 -6.47
N ILE A 310 -12.31 -40.02 -7.64
CA ILE A 310 -12.87 -40.79 -8.77
C ILE A 310 -11.91 -41.90 -9.21
N PRO A 311 -10.61 -41.64 -9.49
CA PRO A 311 -9.67 -42.73 -9.79
C PRO A 311 -9.56 -43.76 -8.67
N ALA A 312 -9.50 -43.31 -7.40
CA ALA A 312 -9.40 -44.17 -6.25
C ALA A 312 -10.64 -45.07 -6.10
N ARG A 313 -11.83 -44.49 -6.32
CA ARG A 313 -13.09 -45.26 -6.31
C ARG A 313 -13.13 -46.27 -7.44
N ASN A 314 -12.72 -45.89 -8.62
CA ASN A 314 -12.66 -46.79 -9.78
C ASN A 314 -11.74 -48.00 -9.48
N ALA A 315 -10.56 -47.71 -8.89
CA ALA A 315 -9.64 -48.78 -8.47
C ALA A 315 -10.26 -49.71 -7.41
N ALA A 316 -10.96 -49.16 -6.42
CA ALA A 316 -11.57 -49.92 -5.35
C ALA A 316 -12.75 -50.77 -5.82
N GLN A 317 -13.44 -50.37 -6.87
CA GLN A 317 -14.61 -51.07 -7.42
C GLN A 317 -14.28 -52.12 -8.52
N LEU A 318 -13.00 -52.32 -8.80
CA LEU A 318 -12.59 -53.35 -9.77
C LEU A 318 -12.98 -54.73 -9.25
N ASN A 319 -13.55 -55.52 -10.18
CA ASN A 319 -13.80 -56.93 -9.89
C ASN A 319 -12.46 -57.70 -10.05
N PRO A 320 -12.01 -58.43 -9.03
CA PRO A 320 -10.74 -59.17 -9.11
C PRO A 320 -10.64 -60.13 -10.28
N VAL A 321 -11.74 -60.78 -10.63
CA VAL A 321 -11.77 -61.71 -11.77
C VAL A 321 -11.56 -61.00 -13.08
N ASP A 322 -12.26 -59.90 -13.28
CA ASP A 322 -12.14 -59.10 -14.52
C ASP A 322 -10.78 -58.42 -14.60
N ALA A 323 -10.26 -57.93 -13.46
CA ALA A 323 -8.95 -57.28 -13.38
C ALA A 323 -7.80 -58.25 -13.75
N LEU A 324 -7.85 -59.48 -13.28
CA LEU A 324 -6.85 -60.50 -13.55
C LEU A 324 -6.90 -61.02 -14.99
N SER A 325 -8.05 -60.92 -15.67
CA SER A 325 -8.26 -61.39 -17.04
C SER A 325 -7.93 -60.34 -18.13
N ARG A 326 -7.65 -59.10 -17.75
CA ARG A 326 -7.23 -58.06 -18.70
C ARG A 326 -5.74 -58.23 -19.04
N GLU A 327 -5.43 -58.32 -20.37
CA GLU A 327 -4.09 -58.25 -20.91
C GLU A 327 -3.66 -56.83 -21.24
#